data_9ea31c32208ab30a0dcd1aab0fe4be9e
#
_entry.id   9ea31c32208ab30a0dcd1aab0fe4be9e
#
_cell.length_a   1.000
_cell.length_b   1.000
_cell.length_c   1.000
_cell.angle_alpha   90.00
_cell.angle_beta   90.00
_cell.angle_gamma   90.00
#
_symmetry.space_group_name_H-M   'P 1'
#
loop_
_entity.id
_entity.type
_entity.pdbx_description
1 polymer ?
#
loop_
_entity_poly.entity_id
_entity_poly.type
_entity_poly.pdbx_seq_one_letter_code
_entity_poly.pdbx_strand_id
1 'polypeptide(L)'
;MLPMEQEDEGLDSLVRKRIRALRVAQGWSLEELATRANLSQSSLSRIENGQRRLALDQLVTLARALDTSLDQLVETATDDVVTSPVIDGTHGLMRWPIKGDPGTTVTRQRMTEPPPDNPARMRAHPGREWLVVLSGTAILMLGNRRFRLERNQAAEFPTMMPHAIGAEGGPCEILGIFDRDARRGHQREDGGRDPQEDGD
;
A
#
# COMPACT_ATOMS: atom_id res chain seq x y z
N MET A 1 -38.10 -0.01 -7.70
CA MET A 1 -38.02 0.79 -6.47
C MET A 1 -37.75 -0.17 -5.33
N LEU A 2 -36.63 0.00 -4.61
CA LEU A 2 -35.98 -0.81 -3.57
C LEU A 2 -34.79 -1.62 -4.08
N PRO A 3 -33.59 -1.44 -3.55
CA PRO A 3 -33.20 -1.74 -2.17
C PRO A 3 -32.08 -0.83 -1.61
N MET A 4 -32.25 0.48 -1.59
CA MET A 4 -31.24 1.39 -1.01
C MET A 4 -31.28 1.44 0.53
N GLU A 5 -32.39 1.09 1.17
CA GLU A 5 -32.52 1.20 2.64
C GLU A 5 -31.79 0.07 3.41
N GLN A 6 -31.65 -1.12 2.82
CA GLN A 6 -30.99 -2.25 3.50
C GLN A 6 -29.45 -2.16 3.48
N GLU A 7 -28.85 -1.55 2.45
CA GLU A 7 -27.39 -1.31 2.41
C GLU A 7 -26.98 -0.19 3.39
N ASP A 8 -27.82 0.82 3.55
CA ASP A 8 -27.54 1.95 4.44
C ASP A 8 -27.60 1.54 5.94
N GLU A 9 -28.54 0.66 6.32
CA GLU A 9 -28.56 0.06 7.66
C GLU A 9 -27.34 -0.82 7.93
N GLY A 10 -26.81 -1.49 6.91
CA GLY A 10 -25.60 -2.31 6.99
C GLY A 10 -24.35 -1.48 7.27
N LEU A 11 -24.14 -0.38 6.55
CA LEU A 11 -22.99 0.50 6.70
C LEU A 11 -22.98 1.21 8.07
N ASP A 12 -24.09 1.78 8.47
CA ASP A 12 -24.21 2.48 9.76
C ASP A 12 -23.93 1.50 10.94
N SER A 13 -24.45 0.28 10.86
CA SER A 13 -24.18 -0.77 11.84
C SER A 13 -22.69 -1.17 11.88
N LEU A 14 -22.03 -1.29 10.71
CA LEU A 14 -20.62 -1.59 10.59
C LEU A 14 -19.76 -0.49 11.24
N VAL A 15 -20.03 0.76 10.89
CA VAL A 15 -19.29 1.92 11.42
C VAL A 15 -19.40 2.00 12.95
N ARG A 16 -20.60 1.81 13.51
CA ARG A 16 -20.80 1.79 14.97
C ARG A 16 -20.01 0.68 15.67
N LYS A 17 -20.01 -0.52 15.09
CA LYS A 17 -19.23 -1.65 15.61
C LYS A 17 -17.72 -1.34 15.60
N ARG A 18 -17.21 -0.68 14.55
CA ARG A 18 -15.80 -0.28 14.43
C ARG A 18 -15.44 0.78 15.46
N ILE A 19 -16.24 1.82 15.61
CA ILE A 19 -16.06 2.85 16.64
C ILE A 19 -15.94 2.20 18.01
N ARG A 20 -16.88 1.33 18.35
CA ARG A 20 -16.85 0.60 19.62
C ARG A 20 -15.61 -0.30 19.76
N ALA A 21 -15.26 -1.03 18.71
CA ALA A 21 -14.09 -1.92 18.73
C ALA A 21 -12.79 -1.14 18.93
N LEU A 22 -12.61 -0.02 18.24
CA LEU A 22 -11.44 0.85 18.39
C LEU A 22 -11.38 1.47 19.79
N ARG A 23 -12.50 1.94 20.33
CA ARG A 23 -12.56 2.45 21.69
C ARG A 23 -12.11 1.38 22.72
N VAL A 24 -12.65 0.18 22.59
CA VAL A 24 -12.31 -0.94 23.48
C VAL A 24 -10.84 -1.36 23.33
N ALA A 25 -10.33 -1.40 22.09
CA ALA A 25 -8.93 -1.73 21.84
C ALA A 25 -7.94 -0.72 22.45
N GLN A 26 -8.35 0.55 22.56
CA GLN A 26 -7.59 1.59 23.26
C GLN A 26 -7.80 1.59 24.77
N GLY A 27 -8.63 0.69 25.31
CA GLY A 27 -8.94 0.59 26.73
C GLY A 27 -9.83 1.72 27.26
N TRP A 28 -10.49 2.48 26.37
CA TRP A 28 -11.26 3.67 26.77
C TRP A 28 -12.69 3.33 27.19
N SER A 29 -13.14 4.01 28.24
CA SER A 29 -14.54 4.07 28.62
C SER A 29 -15.37 4.87 27.61
N LEU A 30 -16.69 4.76 27.68
CA LEU A 30 -17.60 5.62 26.91
C LEU A 30 -17.40 7.12 27.21
N GLU A 31 -17.12 7.47 28.47
CA GLU A 31 -16.91 8.83 28.91
C GLU A 31 -15.61 9.42 28.31
N GLU A 32 -14.53 8.63 28.30
CA GLU A 32 -13.25 9.07 27.74
C GLU A 32 -13.33 9.34 26.24
N LEU A 33 -13.95 8.46 25.45
CA LEU A 33 -14.14 8.71 24.03
C LEU A 33 -15.11 9.86 23.77
N ALA A 34 -16.20 9.95 24.54
CA ALA A 34 -17.15 11.04 24.40
C ALA A 34 -16.50 12.41 24.65
N THR A 35 -15.68 12.52 25.69
CA THR A 35 -14.90 13.72 26.00
C THR A 35 -13.96 14.10 24.86
N ARG A 36 -13.19 13.13 24.33
CA ARG A 36 -12.25 13.35 23.22
C ARG A 36 -12.94 13.77 21.91
N ALA A 37 -14.16 13.24 21.67
CA ALA A 37 -14.96 13.55 20.49
C ALA A 37 -15.89 14.75 20.68
N ASN A 38 -15.84 15.43 21.81
CA ASN A 38 -16.76 16.53 22.18
C ASN A 38 -18.24 16.15 22.08
N LEU A 39 -18.57 14.94 22.58
CA LEU A 39 -19.92 14.40 22.67
C LEU A 39 -20.31 14.18 24.13
N SER A 40 -21.61 14.09 24.41
CA SER A 40 -22.06 13.56 25.69
C SER A 40 -21.93 12.03 25.71
N GLN A 41 -21.58 11.46 26.87
CA GLN A 41 -21.53 10.02 27.07
C GLN A 41 -22.83 9.32 26.66
N SER A 42 -23.99 9.92 26.98
CA SER A 42 -25.30 9.39 26.59
C SER A 42 -25.52 9.40 25.07
N SER A 43 -25.01 10.41 24.35
CA SER A 43 -25.06 10.46 22.90
C SER A 43 -24.21 9.34 22.28
N LEU A 44 -22.98 9.20 22.74
CA LEU A 44 -22.07 8.14 22.26
C LEU A 44 -22.63 6.74 22.54
N SER A 45 -23.17 6.51 23.74
CA SER A 45 -23.81 5.24 24.10
C SER A 45 -24.96 4.90 23.16
N ARG A 46 -25.83 5.89 22.83
CA ARG A 46 -26.94 5.68 21.89
C ARG A 46 -26.44 5.42 20.46
N ILE A 47 -25.37 6.08 20.03
CA ILE A 47 -24.73 5.83 18.74
C ILE A 47 -24.19 4.40 18.68
N GLU A 48 -23.36 3.97 19.63
CA GLU A 48 -22.78 2.62 19.64
C GLU A 48 -23.86 1.50 19.71
N ASN A 49 -24.97 1.77 20.39
CA ASN A 49 -26.09 0.82 20.52
C ASN A 49 -27.13 0.92 19.38
N GLY A 50 -26.92 1.77 18.40
CA GLY A 50 -27.83 1.91 17.26
C GLY A 50 -29.15 2.64 17.55
N GLN A 51 -29.28 3.26 18.71
CA GLN A 51 -30.48 3.99 19.14
C GLN A 51 -30.49 5.44 18.60
N ARG A 52 -29.41 5.87 17.98
CA ARG A 52 -29.26 7.19 17.36
C ARG A 52 -28.42 7.07 16.09
N ARG A 53 -28.88 7.71 15.01
CA ARG A 53 -28.10 7.85 13.78
C ARG A 53 -26.81 8.65 14.05
N LEU A 54 -25.75 8.24 13.42
CA LEU A 54 -24.45 8.90 13.45
C LEU A 54 -24.46 10.02 12.39
N ALA A 55 -24.34 11.27 12.83
CA ALA A 55 -24.24 12.41 11.94
C ALA A 55 -22.80 12.52 11.38
N LEU A 56 -22.64 13.08 10.19
CA LEU A 56 -21.35 13.18 9.52
C LEU A 56 -20.30 13.96 10.33
N ASP A 57 -20.69 15.05 10.97
CA ASP A 57 -19.85 15.85 11.86
C ASP A 57 -19.35 15.03 13.07
N GLN A 58 -20.23 14.21 13.63
CA GLN A 58 -19.89 13.30 14.73
C GLN A 58 -18.94 12.18 14.27
N LEU A 59 -19.15 11.65 13.07
CA LEU A 59 -18.25 10.65 12.49
C LEU A 59 -16.85 11.21 12.32
N VAL A 60 -16.71 12.45 11.81
CA VAL A 60 -15.42 13.14 11.68
C VAL A 60 -14.73 13.32 13.03
N THR A 61 -15.45 13.77 14.05
CA THR A 61 -14.87 13.98 15.39
C THR A 61 -14.47 12.67 16.05
N LEU A 62 -15.27 11.62 15.89
CA LEU A 62 -14.96 10.27 16.40
C LEU A 62 -13.75 9.65 15.68
N ALA A 63 -13.65 9.79 14.35
CA ALA A 63 -12.50 9.31 13.60
C ALA A 63 -11.20 9.96 14.09
N ARG A 64 -11.19 11.28 14.26
CA ARG A 64 -10.04 12.02 14.81
C ARG A 64 -9.70 11.60 16.24
N ALA A 65 -10.72 11.46 17.09
CA ALA A 65 -10.51 11.05 18.49
C ALA A 65 -9.92 9.64 18.60
N LEU A 66 -10.27 8.74 17.66
CA LEU A 66 -9.82 7.35 17.61
C LEU A 66 -8.51 7.18 16.81
N ASP A 67 -7.93 8.28 16.31
CA ASP A 67 -6.74 8.26 15.45
C ASP A 67 -6.90 7.33 14.22
N THR A 68 -8.04 7.46 13.53
CA THR A 68 -8.36 6.69 12.32
C THR A 68 -8.92 7.60 11.22
N SER A 69 -9.01 7.10 9.99
CA SER A 69 -9.62 7.82 8.87
C SER A 69 -11.10 7.47 8.69
N LEU A 70 -11.84 8.36 8.00
CA LEU A 70 -13.22 8.07 7.61
C LEU A 70 -13.29 6.84 6.71
N ASP A 71 -12.34 6.71 5.77
CA ASP A 71 -12.27 5.58 4.84
C ASP A 71 -12.15 4.26 5.59
N GLN A 72 -11.29 4.19 6.61
CA GLN A 72 -11.14 3.01 7.46
C GLN A 72 -12.41 2.67 8.25
N LEU A 73 -13.19 3.67 8.65
CA LEU A 73 -14.44 3.44 9.36
C LEU A 73 -15.55 2.92 8.43
N VAL A 74 -15.60 3.37 7.17
CA VAL A 74 -16.66 3.02 6.21
C VAL A 74 -16.27 1.90 5.24
N GLU A 75 -15.01 1.48 5.20
CA GLU A 75 -14.54 0.41 4.33
C GLU A 75 -15.35 -0.87 4.56
N THR A 76 -16.02 -1.35 3.54
CA THR A 76 -16.70 -2.64 3.60
C THR A 76 -15.67 -3.76 3.58
N ALA A 77 -15.77 -4.70 4.53
CA ALA A 77 -14.96 -5.91 4.48
C ALA A 77 -15.27 -6.63 3.17
N THR A 78 -14.31 -6.68 2.26
CA THR A 78 -14.42 -7.56 1.11
C THR A 78 -14.09 -8.97 1.58
N ASP A 79 -14.92 -9.96 1.22
CA ASP A 79 -14.66 -11.39 1.50
C ASP A 79 -13.36 -11.88 0.86
N ASP A 80 -12.77 -11.06 0.04
CA ASP A 80 -11.59 -11.32 -0.77
C ASP A 80 -10.31 -10.88 -0.03
N VAL A 81 -9.98 -11.58 1.06
CA VAL A 81 -8.80 -11.36 1.89
C VAL A 81 -7.52 -11.85 1.19
N VAL A 82 -7.66 -12.89 0.36
CA VAL A 82 -6.55 -13.50 -0.37
C VAL A 82 -6.44 -12.84 -1.75
N THR A 83 -5.27 -12.30 -2.06
CA THR A 83 -4.97 -11.69 -3.36
C THR A 83 -3.91 -12.49 -4.10
N SER A 84 -4.17 -12.78 -5.37
CA SER A 84 -3.19 -13.38 -6.27
C SER A 84 -2.37 -12.30 -6.98
N PRO A 85 -1.10 -12.56 -7.31
CA PRO A 85 -0.29 -11.60 -8.05
C PRO A 85 -0.76 -11.48 -9.51
N VAL A 86 -0.56 -10.31 -10.07
CA VAL A 86 -0.47 -10.15 -11.52
C VAL A 86 0.96 -10.54 -11.91
N ILE A 87 1.11 -11.50 -12.82
CA ILE A 87 2.42 -11.98 -13.27
C ILE A 87 2.72 -11.35 -14.63
N ASP A 88 3.85 -10.65 -14.70
CA ASP A 88 4.41 -10.21 -15.97
C ASP A 88 5.14 -11.41 -16.61
N GLY A 89 4.61 -11.86 -17.75
CA GLY A 89 5.08 -13.07 -18.43
C GLY A 89 6.51 -13.00 -18.95
N THR A 90 7.07 -11.82 -19.16
CA THR A 90 8.39 -11.65 -19.78
C THR A 90 9.56 -11.87 -18.81
N HIS A 91 9.37 -11.51 -17.53
CA HIS A 91 10.44 -11.54 -16.53
C HIS A 91 10.06 -12.24 -15.22
N GLY A 92 8.86 -12.86 -15.15
CA GLY A 92 8.38 -13.52 -13.94
C GLY A 92 8.20 -12.58 -12.76
N LEU A 93 8.02 -11.29 -13.01
CA LEU A 93 7.74 -10.28 -12.00
C LEU A 93 6.31 -10.45 -11.49
N MET A 94 6.18 -10.71 -10.22
CA MET A 94 4.89 -10.80 -9.53
C MET A 94 4.57 -9.45 -8.89
N ARG A 95 3.33 -8.95 -9.07
CA ARG A 95 2.86 -7.69 -8.50
C ARG A 95 1.56 -7.89 -7.73
N TRP A 96 1.49 -7.38 -6.51
CA TRP A 96 0.27 -7.34 -5.69
C TRP A 96 -0.14 -5.87 -5.47
N PRO A 97 -1.29 -5.44 -6.01
CA PRO A 97 -1.86 -4.17 -5.62
C PRO A 97 -2.37 -4.27 -4.17
N ILE A 98 -2.11 -3.25 -3.36
CA ILE A 98 -2.64 -3.17 -1.99
C ILE A 98 -4.04 -2.55 -2.06
N LYS A 99 -5.04 -3.30 -1.58
CA LYS A 99 -6.40 -2.79 -1.45
C LYS A 99 -6.40 -1.67 -0.39
N GLY A 100 -7.10 -0.57 -0.68
CA GLY A 100 -7.13 0.59 0.22
C GLY A 100 -5.93 1.53 0.10
N ASP A 101 -4.83 1.13 -0.55
CA ASP A 101 -3.71 1.99 -0.90
C ASP A 101 -3.27 1.77 -2.35
N PRO A 102 -3.97 2.38 -3.32
CA PRO A 102 -3.63 2.26 -4.73
C PRO A 102 -2.28 2.93 -5.08
N GLY A 103 -1.69 3.63 -4.12
CA GLY A 103 -0.36 4.23 -4.23
C GLY A 103 0.77 3.25 -4.04
N THR A 104 0.57 2.20 -3.28
CA THR A 104 1.60 1.23 -2.95
C THR A 104 1.46 -0.06 -3.78
N THR A 105 2.58 -0.58 -4.25
CA THR A 105 2.66 -1.86 -4.97
C THR A 105 3.74 -2.72 -4.33
N VAL A 106 3.41 -3.96 -4.02
CA VAL A 106 4.37 -4.98 -3.60
C VAL A 106 4.76 -5.80 -4.82
N THR A 107 6.05 -6.05 -4.98
CA THR A 107 6.57 -6.86 -6.07
C THR A 107 7.49 -7.95 -5.54
N ARG A 108 7.56 -9.06 -6.28
CA ARG A 108 8.57 -10.10 -6.08
C ARG A 108 9.18 -10.40 -7.42
N GLN A 109 10.51 -10.38 -7.46
CA GLN A 109 11.26 -10.63 -8.70
C GLN A 109 12.44 -11.57 -8.43
N ARG A 110 12.63 -12.48 -9.35
CA ARG A 110 13.85 -13.29 -9.44
C ARG A 110 14.76 -12.70 -10.50
N MET A 111 16.01 -12.46 -10.14
CA MET A 111 17.05 -11.94 -11.01
C MET A 111 18.15 -12.99 -11.18
N THR A 112 18.70 -13.06 -12.38
CA THR A 112 19.79 -13.98 -12.73
C THR A 112 21.04 -13.24 -13.19
N GLU A 113 20.85 -12.01 -13.67
CA GLU A 113 21.91 -11.19 -14.26
C GLU A 113 22.41 -10.13 -13.27
N PRO A 114 23.68 -9.73 -13.35
CA PRO A 114 24.19 -8.60 -12.59
C PRO A 114 23.53 -7.28 -13.05
N PRO A 115 23.53 -6.25 -12.18
CA PRO A 115 23.05 -4.93 -12.60
C PRO A 115 23.97 -4.35 -13.68
N PRO A 116 23.46 -3.46 -14.56
CA PRO A 116 24.30 -2.79 -15.55
C PRO A 116 25.34 -1.90 -14.86
N ASP A 117 26.57 -1.94 -15.36
CA ASP A 117 27.67 -1.09 -14.87
C ASP A 117 27.60 0.35 -15.42
N ASN A 118 26.82 0.57 -16.50
CA ASN A 118 26.70 1.86 -17.13
C ASN A 118 25.53 2.66 -16.53
N PRO A 119 25.79 3.85 -15.92
CA PRO A 119 24.74 4.72 -15.38
C PRO A 119 23.65 5.10 -16.37
N ALA A 120 23.95 5.19 -17.68
CA ALA A 120 22.96 5.49 -18.71
C ALA A 120 21.89 4.37 -18.88
N ARG A 121 22.13 3.19 -18.35
CA ARG A 121 21.20 2.05 -18.32
C ARG A 121 20.49 1.90 -16.96
N MET A 122 20.76 2.78 -16.02
CA MET A 122 20.10 2.84 -14.73
C MET A 122 18.80 3.64 -14.85
N ARG A 123 17.83 3.31 -14.02
CA ARG A 123 16.54 4.02 -13.95
C ARG A 123 16.63 5.18 -12.98
N ALA A 124 15.87 6.24 -13.26
CA ALA A 124 15.64 7.34 -12.33
C ALA A 124 14.19 7.82 -12.48
N HIS A 125 13.47 7.90 -11.38
CA HIS A 125 12.07 8.35 -11.36
C HIS A 125 11.73 8.95 -9.99
N PRO A 126 10.66 9.77 -9.86
CA PRO A 126 10.19 10.24 -8.57
C PRO A 126 9.78 9.09 -7.67
N GLY A 127 9.92 9.29 -6.34
CA GLY A 127 9.46 8.38 -5.33
C GLY A 127 10.56 7.76 -4.48
N ARG A 128 10.21 6.71 -3.76
CA ARG A 128 11.11 5.91 -2.92
C ARG A 128 10.87 4.43 -3.17
N GLU A 129 11.92 3.65 -3.09
CA GLU A 129 11.86 2.20 -3.10
C GLU A 129 12.40 1.63 -1.79
N TRP A 130 11.73 0.61 -1.30
CA TRP A 130 12.20 -0.27 -0.27
C TRP A 130 12.24 -1.69 -0.83
N LEU A 131 13.32 -2.40 -0.57
CA LEU A 131 13.44 -3.79 -1.00
C LEU A 131 14.15 -4.63 0.05
N VAL A 132 13.90 -5.94 0.04
CA VAL A 132 14.60 -6.94 0.85
C VAL A 132 14.98 -8.14 0.01
N VAL A 133 16.18 -8.70 0.26
CA VAL A 133 16.66 -9.92 -0.39
C VAL A 133 16.07 -11.14 0.32
N LEU A 134 15.27 -11.92 -0.39
CA LEU A 134 14.66 -13.15 0.11
C LEU A 134 15.61 -14.36 0.00
N SER A 135 16.36 -14.41 -1.11
CA SER A 135 17.35 -15.48 -1.35
C SER A 135 18.47 -15.00 -2.28
N GLY A 136 19.64 -15.64 -2.19
CA GLY A 136 20.82 -15.26 -2.96
C GLY A 136 21.46 -13.97 -2.46
N THR A 137 22.21 -13.31 -3.35
CA THR A 137 22.87 -12.02 -3.11
C THR A 137 22.48 -11.05 -4.22
N ALA A 138 22.06 -9.84 -3.84
CA ALA A 138 21.76 -8.78 -4.77
C ALA A 138 22.82 -7.68 -4.73
N ILE A 139 23.05 -7.03 -5.87
CA ILE A 139 23.81 -5.81 -5.99
C ILE A 139 22.87 -4.67 -6.35
N LEU A 140 22.85 -3.65 -5.51
CA LEU A 140 22.18 -2.39 -5.76
C LEU A 140 23.21 -1.34 -6.18
N MET A 141 23.00 -0.78 -7.36
CA MET A 141 23.75 0.37 -7.87
C MET A 141 22.93 1.65 -7.59
N LEU A 142 23.54 2.64 -6.94
CA LEU A 142 22.96 3.98 -6.72
C LEU A 142 23.94 5.03 -7.21
N GLY A 143 23.71 5.58 -8.40
CA GLY A 143 24.72 6.38 -9.10
C GLY A 143 26.01 5.59 -9.26
N ASN A 144 27.10 6.11 -8.71
CA ASN A 144 28.43 5.47 -8.76
C ASN A 144 28.73 4.55 -7.55
N ARG A 145 27.75 4.36 -6.67
CA ARG A 145 27.92 3.55 -5.45
C ARG A 145 27.32 2.18 -5.65
N ARG A 146 28.08 1.16 -5.20
CA ARG A 146 27.67 -0.25 -5.23
C ARG A 146 27.41 -0.75 -3.82
N PHE A 147 26.27 -1.37 -3.59
CA PHE A 147 25.88 -1.98 -2.33
C PHE A 147 25.61 -3.45 -2.56
N ARG A 148 26.27 -4.30 -1.79
CA ARG A 148 26.03 -5.74 -1.76
C ARG A 148 25.02 -6.02 -0.65
N LEU A 149 23.94 -6.68 -1.00
CA LEU A 149 22.86 -7.05 -0.10
C LEU A 149 22.76 -8.57 -0.02
N GLU A 150 22.91 -9.09 1.16
CA GLU A 150 22.75 -10.51 1.46
C GLU A 150 21.32 -10.84 1.86
N ARG A 151 20.99 -12.12 1.93
CA ARG A 151 19.69 -12.59 2.39
C ARG A 151 19.28 -11.92 3.71
N ASN A 152 18.01 -11.48 3.80
CA ASN A 152 17.40 -10.74 4.90
C ASN A 152 17.95 -9.32 5.11
N GLN A 153 18.83 -8.82 4.25
CA GLN A 153 19.20 -7.43 4.24
C GLN A 153 18.22 -6.63 3.36
N ALA A 154 17.92 -5.41 3.78
CA ALA A 154 17.03 -4.49 3.09
C ALA A 154 17.77 -3.22 2.68
N ALA A 155 17.25 -2.54 1.67
CA ALA A 155 17.67 -1.21 1.27
C ALA A 155 16.46 -0.31 1.08
N GLU A 156 16.62 0.96 1.42
CA GLU A 156 15.67 2.03 1.14
C GLU A 156 16.41 3.21 0.53
N PHE A 157 15.91 3.74 -0.58
CA PHE A 157 16.56 4.82 -1.29
C PHE A 157 15.59 5.69 -2.08
N PRO A 158 15.94 6.98 -2.32
CA PRO A 158 15.20 7.86 -3.21
C PRO A 158 15.49 7.47 -4.67
N THR A 159 14.44 7.30 -5.45
CA THR A 159 14.52 6.80 -6.83
C THR A 159 14.85 7.88 -7.87
N MET A 160 14.94 9.16 -7.47
CA MET A 160 15.50 10.22 -8.31
C MET A 160 17.00 10.03 -8.58
N MET A 161 17.70 9.26 -7.75
CA MET A 161 19.07 8.84 -8.00
C MET A 161 19.05 7.69 -9.02
N PRO A 162 19.87 7.75 -10.08
CA PRO A 162 20.00 6.64 -11.01
C PRO A 162 20.33 5.34 -10.27
N HIS A 163 19.53 4.29 -10.47
CA HIS A 163 19.63 3.04 -9.74
C HIS A 163 19.41 1.83 -10.65
N ALA A 164 20.00 0.73 -10.26
CA ALA A 164 19.76 -0.58 -10.86
C ALA A 164 20.01 -1.67 -9.81
N ILE A 165 19.33 -2.79 -9.95
CA ILE A 165 19.52 -3.94 -9.09
C ILE A 165 19.70 -5.20 -9.95
N GLY A 166 20.51 -6.15 -9.47
CA GLY A 166 20.75 -7.41 -10.13
C GLY A 166 21.36 -8.43 -9.19
N ALA A 167 21.64 -9.63 -9.70
CA ALA A 167 22.16 -10.75 -8.94
C ALA A 167 23.70 -10.75 -8.90
N GLU A 168 24.28 -11.35 -7.85
CA GLU A 168 25.71 -11.62 -7.73
C GLU A 168 25.96 -13.08 -7.35
N GLY A 169 26.81 -13.76 -8.16
CA GLY A 169 27.24 -15.11 -7.87
C GLY A 169 26.19 -16.20 -8.06
N GLY A 170 25.04 -15.87 -8.63
CA GLY A 170 23.92 -16.78 -8.89
C GLY A 170 22.58 -16.08 -8.75
N PRO A 171 21.48 -16.77 -8.99
CA PRO A 171 20.13 -16.17 -8.90
C PRO A 171 19.86 -15.59 -7.50
N CYS A 172 19.25 -14.41 -7.48
CA CYS A 172 18.70 -13.82 -6.27
C CYS A 172 17.19 -13.53 -6.41
N GLU A 173 16.53 -13.43 -5.30
CA GLU A 173 15.11 -13.10 -5.22
C GLU A 173 14.90 -11.94 -4.26
N ILE A 174 14.19 -10.94 -4.71
CA ILE A 174 13.87 -9.74 -3.93
C ILE A 174 12.35 -9.55 -3.82
N LEU A 175 11.95 -8.96 -2.70
CA LEU A 175 10.63 -8.36 -2.54
C LEU A 175 10.83 -6.85 -2.46
N GLY A 176 10.09 -6.11 -3.27
CA GLY A 176 10.14 -4.65 -3.32
C GLY A 176 8.79 -4.04 -2.97
N ILE A 177 8.83 -2.86 -2.37
CA ILE A 177 7.66 -2.01 -2.09
C ILE A 177 7.94 -0.67 -2.76
N PHE A 178 7.03 -0.26 -3.62
CA PHE A 178 7.11 0.97 -4.39
C PHE A 178 5.95 1.88 -4.03
N ASP A 179 6.22 3.17 -3.86
CA ASP A 179 5.18 4.17 -3.74
C ASP A 179 4.55 4.52 -5.11
N ARG A 180 3.50 5.35 -5.09
CA ARG A 180 2.74 5.74 -6.30
C ARG A 180 3.63 6.35 -7.39
N ASP A 181 4.60 7.14 -7.00
CA ASP A 181 5.42 7.89 -7.94
C ASP A 181 6.48 6.98 -8.56
N ALA A 182 7.09 6.09 -7.78
CA ALA A 182 7.98 5.04 -8.25
C ALA A 182 7.30 4.10 -9.25
N ARG A 183 6.04 3.72 -8.99
CA ARG A 183 5.24 2.88 -9.90
C ARG A 183 5.09 3.46 -11.30
N ARG A 184 4.89 4.78 -11.44
CA ARG A 184 4.75 5.43 -12.75
C ARG A 184 6.03 5.37 -13.58
N GLY A 185 7.20 5.39 -12.95
CA GLY A 185 8.49 5.21 -13.60
C GLY A 185 8.65 3.82 -14.22
N HIS A 186 8.20 2.78 -13.52
CA HIS A 186 8.28 1.39 -13.99
C HIS A 186 7.27 1.02 -15.10
N GLN A 187 6.13 1.73 -15.20
CA GLN A 187 5.08 1.44 -16.19
C GLN A 187 5.35 2.06 -17.57
N ARG A 188 6.15 3.11 -17.67
CA ARG A 188 6.40 3.80 -18.94
C ARG A 188 7.31 3.07 -19.91
N GLU A 189 8.09 2.10 -19.45
CA GLU A 189 9.04 1.37 -20.30
C GLU A 189 8.45 0.12 -20.96
N ASP A 190 7.35 -0.44 -20.44
CA ASP A 190 6.68 -1.60 -21.05
C ASP A 190 5.80 -1.24 -22.28
N GLY A 191 5.59 0.07 -22.55
CA GLY A 191 4.73 0.57 -23.64
C GLY A 191 5.43 1.24 -24.82
N GLY A 192 6.74 1.33 -24.84
CA GLY A 192 7.49 2.13 -25.80
C GLY A 192 8.45 1.36 -26.71
N ARG A 193 7.97 0.41 -27.52
CA ARG A 193 8.52 0.14 -28.86
C ARG A 193 7.43 0.43 -29.87
N ASP A 194 7.46 1.63 -30.40
CA ASP A 194 6.74 1.96 -31.62
C ASP A 194 7.45 1.23 -32.78
N PRO A 195 6.79 0.30 -33.50
CA PRO A 195 7.37 -0.34 -34.65
C PRO A 195 7.04 0.49 -35.91
N GLN A 196 7.69 1.63 -36.07
CA GLN A 196 7.67 2.36 -37.34
C GLN A 196 8.95 3.19 -37.47
N GLU A 197 9.93 2.61 -38.14
CA GLU A 197 10.86 3.28 -39.07
C GLU A 197 11.78 2.20 -39.66
N ASP A 198 11.22 1.37 -40.54
CA ASP A 198 11.96 0.74 -41.63
C ASP A 198 11.15 0.95 -42.88
N GLY A 199 11.52 1.97 -43.65
CA GLY A 199 10.93 2.29 -44.95
C GLY A 199 11.69 3.41 -45.61
N ASP A 200 12.81 3.14 -46.21
CA ASP A 200 13.31 3.48 -47.51
C ASP A 200 14.84 3.32 -47.59
#